data_babc22dc74f5454aede90a25f7d78b8e
#
_entry.id   babc22dc74f5454aede90a25f7d78b8e
#
_cell.length_a   1.000
_cell.length_b   1.000
_cell.length_c   1.000
_cell.angle_alpha   90.00
_cell.angle_beta   90.00
_cell.angle_gamma   90.00
#
_symmetry.space_group_name_H-M   'P 1'
#
loop_
_entity.id
_entity.type
_entity.pdbx_description
1 polymer ?
#
loop_
_entity_poly.entity_id
_entity_poly.type
_entity_poly.pdbx_seq_one_letter_code
_entity_poly.pdbx_strand_id
1 'polypeptide(L)'
;TPIVLHPMRDDGKLNVANENALAKERLTALLFFKDKSGNYPLRVINGDLHVTALHIRPTKNRKFAEGNMINVLGINTKQNISKNYDRVRNCILSFWDEKYGIFEKGNMKAFHKDAYDYIVYKTLKIVKSYRKYRPVFNYLSKSVFFYEELIKKLEPLAHDFSHITKKLLQTINYLTTDMYTVGDNNYNLEFLEQ
;
A
#
# COMPACT_ATOMS: atom_id res chain seq x y z
N THR A 1 2.84 -18.85 -27.58
CA THR A 1 1.99 -19.75 -26.75
C THR A 1 0.90 -18.91 -26.14
N PRO A 2 -0.40 -19.17 -26.39
CA PRO A 2 -1.46 -18.40 -25.77
C PRO A 2 -1.42 -18.61 -24.25
N ILE A 3 -1.36 -17.52 -23.49
CA ILE A 3 -1.45 -17.55 -22.04
C ILE A 3 -2.92 -17.81 -21.71
N VAL A 4 -3.25 -19.04 -21.35
CA VAL A 4 -4.57 -19.39 -20.82
C VAL A 4 -4.62 -18.88 -19.38
N LEU A 5 -5.34 -17.79 -19.15
CA LEU A 5 -5.64 -17.30 -17.81
C LEU A 5 -6.74 -18.19 -17.23
N HIS A 6 -6.38 -19.09 -16.33
CA HIS A 6 -7.39 -19.81 -15.55
C HIS A 6 -7.98 -18.86 -14.52
N PRO A 7 -9.29 -18.58 -14.58
CA PRO A 7 -9.96 -17.77 -13.58
C PRO A 7 -9.87 -18.45 -12.21
N MET A 8 -9.57 -17.67 -11.17
CA MET A 8 -9.53 -18.17 -9.81
C MET A 8 -10.93 -18.59 -9.37
N ARG A 9 -11.09 -19.84 -8.99
CA ARG A 9 -12.37 -20.40 -8.54
C ARG A 9 -12.34 -20.62 -7.04
N ASP A 10 -13.24 -19.95 -6.32
CA ASP A 10 -13.56 -20.27 -4.93
C ASP A 10 -14.75 -21.25 -4.93
N ASP A 11 -14.57 -22.45 -4.37
CA ASP A 11 -15.56 -23.53 -4.34
C ASP A 11 -16.18 -23.86 -5.73
N GLY A 12 -15.37 -23.81 -6.79
CA GLY A 12 -15.79 -24.07 -8.15
C GLY A 12 -16.61 -22.94 -8.81
N LYS A 13 -16.83 -21.81 -8.11
CA LYS A 13 -17.55 -20.64 -8.63
C LYS A 13 -16.58 -19.55 -9.07
N LEU A 14 -16.85 -18.96 -10.24
CA LEU A 14 -16.10 -17.81 -10.74
C LEU A 14 -16.58 -16.54 -10.02
N ASN A 15 -15.68 -15.86 -9.31
CA ASN A 15 -15.98 -14.57 -8.74
C ASN A 15 -15.66 -13.45 -9.74
N VAL A 16 -16.66 -13.06 -10.53
CA VAL A 16 -16.52 -12.04 -11.59
C VAL A 16 -16.00 -10.70 -11.06
N ALA A 17 -16.36 -10.30 -9.84
CA ALA A 17 -15.88 -9.06 -9.25
C ALA A 17 -14.38 -9.11 -8.96
N ASN A 18 -13.87 -10.24 -8.45
CA ASN A 18 -12.44 -10.45 -8.22
C ASN A 18 -11.68 -10.52 -9.54
N GLU A 19 -12.21 -11.21 -10.56
CA GLU A 19 -11.59 -11.26 -11.88
C GLU A 19 -11.49 -9.88 -12.53
N ASN A 20 -12.55 -9.08 -12.46
CA ASN A 20 -12.53 -7.69 -12.95
C ASN A 20 -11.53 -6.82 -12.19
N ALA A 21 -11.39 -6.99 -10.87
CA ALA A 21 -10.39 -6.25 -10.10
C ALA A 21 -8.97 -6.65 -10.51
N LEU A 22 -8.70 -7.96 -10.66
CA LEU A 22 -7.42 -8.47 -11.13
C LEU A 22 -7.08 -8.02 -12.55
N ALA A 23 -8.07 -8.02 -13.45
CA ALA A 23 -7.89 -7.54 -14.82
C ALA A 23 -7.52 -6.06 -14.85
N LYS A 24 -8.17 -5.22 -14.04
CA LYS A 24 -7.81 -3.79 -13.90
C LYS A 24 -6.41 -3.59 -13.34
N GLU A 25 -6.03 -4.32 -12.28
CA GLU A 25 -4.68 -4.25 -11.71
C GLU A 25 -3.62 -4.65 -12.74
N ARG A 26 -3.86 -5.72 -13.50
CA ARG A 26 -2.95 -6.18 -14.55
C ARG A 26 -2.85 -5.19 -15.71
N LEU A 27 -3.98 -4.67 -16.17
CA LEU A 27 -3.99 -3.66 -17.24
C LEU A 27 -3.20 -2.42 -16.80
N THR A 28 -3.41 -1.94 -15.57
CA THR A 28 -2.65 -0.81 -15.04
C THR A 28 -1.15 -1.12 -15.01
N ALA A 29 -0.74 -2.30 -14.54
CA ALA A 29 0.66 -2.69 -14.51
C ALA A 29 1.28 -2.77 -15.93
N LEU A 30 0.51 -3.23 -16.91
CA LEU A 30 0.96 -3.31 -18.30
C LEU A 30 1.21 -1.93 -18.93
N LEU A 31 0.44 -0.90 -18.54
CA LEU A 31 0.66 0.47 -19.01
C LEU A 31 1.99 1.08 -18.54
N PHE A 32 2.59 0.52 -17.48
CA PHE A 32 3.91 0.91 -16.98
C PHE A 32 5.05 -0.02 -17.43
N PHE A 33 4.74 -1.03 -18.25
CA PHE A 33 5.75 -1.93 -18.78
C PHE A 33 6.59 -1.24 -19.83
N LYS A 34 7.92 -1.20 -19.59
CA LYS A 34 8.93 -0.74 -20.56
C LYS A 34 9.53 -1.93 -21.29
N ASP A 35 9.67 -1.82 -22.58
CA ASP A 35 10.46 -2.77 -23.36
C ASP A 35 11.97 -2.54 -23.17
N LYS A 36 12.80 -3.35 -23.84
CA LYS A 36 14.27 -3.24 -23.77
C LYS A 36 14.81 -1.92 -24.35
N SER A 37 14.03 -1.22 -25.16
CA SER A 37 14.36 0.08 -25.76
C SER A 37 13.85 1.25 -24.92
N GLY A 38 13.19 0.99 -23.77
CA GLY A 38 12.62 2.00 -22.90
C GLY A 38 11.24 2.49 -23.30
N ASN A 39 10.62 1.93 -24.36
CA ASN A 39 9.30 2.32 -24.83
C ASN A 39 8.18 1.63 -24.05
N TYR A 40 6.97 2.20 -24.13
CA TYR A 40 5.75 1.68 -23.52
C TYR A 40 4.79 1.10 -24.58
N PRO A 41 5.10 -0.07 -25.16
CA PRO A 41 4.36 -0.59 -26.30
C PRO A 41 2.90 -0.90 -25.99
N LEU A 42 2.57 -1.13 -24.72
CA LEU A 42 1.22 -1.48 -24.27
C LEU A 42 0.32 -0.28 -23.98
N ARG A 43 0.82 0.95 -24.18
CA ARG A 43 -0.01 2.16 -24.19
C ARG A 43 -0.70 2.41 -25.51
N VAL A 44 -0.28 1.76 -26.58
CA VAL A 44 -0.94 1.82 -27.88
C VAL A 44 -2.11 0.85 -27.88
N ILE A 45 -3.35 1.35 -28.02
CA ILE A 45 -4.57 0.53 -28.03
C ILE A 45 -4.84 0.07 -29.44
N ASN A 46 -4.87 0.99 -30.40
CA ASN A 46 -5.09 0.71 -31.81
C ASN A 46 -4.61 1.89 -32.64
N GLY A 47 -3.65 1.66 -33.56
CA GLY A 47 -3.15 2.67 -34.48
C GLY A 47 -2.81 3.97 -33.78
N ASP A 48 -3.67 4.98 -33.95
CA ASP A 48 -3.47 6.33 -33.43
C ASP A 48 -4.00 6.53 -31.99
N LEU A 49 -4.62 5.50 -31.38
CA LEU A 49 -5.18 5.58 -30.03
C LEU A 49 -4.14 5.18 -28.99
N HIS A 50 -3.74 6.17 -28.18
CA HIS A 50 -2.77 6.00 -27.13
C HIS A 50 -3.38 6.29 -25.76
N VAL A 51 -2.96 5.55 -24.73
CA VAL A 51 -3.30 5.87 -23.33
C VAL A 51 -2.35 6.97 -22.85
N THR A 52 -2.84 8.18 -22.73
CA THR A 52 -2.07 9.36 -22.29
C THR A 52 -2.20 9.66 -20.80
N ALA A 53 -3.29 9.22 -20.17
CA ALA A 53 -3.55 9.49 -18.76
C ALA A 53 -4.31 8.38 -18.05
N LEU A 54 -4.10 8.24 -16.76
CA LEU A 54 -4.88 7.41 -15.84
C LEU A 54 -5.64 8.29 -14.86
N HIS A 55 -6.94 8.05 -14.74
CA HIS A 55 -7.76 8.71 -13.71
C HIS A 55 -8.00 7.75 -12.54
N ILE A 56 -7.39 8.03 -11.39
CA ILE A 56 -7.50 7.22 -10.18
C ILE A 56 -8.46 7.90 -9.20
N ARG A 57 -9.52 7.18 -8.83
CA ARG A 57 -10.48 7.65 -7.82
C ARG A 57 -10.28 6.89 -6.51
N PRO A 58 -10.11 7.58 -5.38
CA PRO A 58 -10.10 6.93 -4.08
C PRO A 58 -11.44 6.21 -3.84
N THR A 59 -11.38 4.99 -3.33
CA THR A 59 -12.60 4.29 -2.95
C THR A 59 -13.19 4.94 -1.69
N LYS A 60 -14.35 5.59 -1.82
CA LYS A 60 -15.00 6.38 -0.75
C LYS A 60 -15.28 5.62 0.56
N ASN A 61 -15.28 4.28 0.54
CA ASN A 61 -15.74 3.43 1.64
C ASN A 61 -14.64 2.95 2.61
N ARG A 62 -13.39 3.38 2.45
CA ARG A 62 -12.32 2.99 3.38
C ARG A 62 -11.72 4.21 4.06
N LYS A 63 -12.52 4.88 4.89
CA LYS A 63 -11.97 5.85 5.84
C LYS A 63 -11.29 5.08 6.97
N PHE A 64 -9.98 5.01 6.96
CA PHE A 64 -9.17 4.59 8.09
C PHE A 64 -9.03 5.75 9.09
N ALA A 65 -10.17 6.34 9.49
CA ALA A 65 -10.17 7.32 10.55
C ALA A 65 -9.66 6.66 11.84
N GLU A 66 -8.85 7.38 12.58
CA GLU A 66 -8.11 6.92 13.76
C GLU A 66 -8.95 6.08 14.74
N GLY A 67 -10.16 6.56 15.08
CA GLY A 67 -11.08 5.82 15.96
C GLY A 67 -11.62 4.51 15.37
N ASN A 68 -11.70 4.40 14.04
CA ASN A 68 -12.17 3.18 13.38
C ASN A 68 -11.04 2.14 13.24
N MET A 69 -9.78 2.56 13.13
CA MET A 69 -8.65 1.65 12.93
C MET A 69 -8.47 0.70 14.11
N ILE A 70 -8.54 1.20 15.33
CA ILE A 70 -8.42 0.40 16.56
C ILE A 70 -9.55 -0.60 16.64
N ASN A 71 -10.79 -0.17 16.35
CA ASN A 71 -11.98 -1.03 16.36
C ASN A 71 -11.91 -2.09 15.24
N VAL A 72 -11.56 -1.70 14.03
CA VAL A 72 -11.42 -2.64 12.88
C VAL A 72 -10.34 -3.69 13.14
N LEU A 73 -9.27 -3.31 13.82
CA LEU A 73 -8.23 -4.25 14.24
C LEU A 73 -8.65 -5.11 15.45
N GLY A 74 -9.79 -4.83 16.10
CA GLY A 74 -10.20 -5.50 17.32
C GLY A 74 -9.15 -5.35 18.44
N ILE A 75 -8.52 -4.19 18.52
CA ILE A 75 -7.61 -3.83 19.61
C ILE A 75 -8.48 -3.28 20.75
N ASN A 76 -8.39 -3.90 21.92
CA ASN A 76 -9.15 -3.45 23.07
C ASN A 76 -8.69 -2.03 23.47
N THR A 77 -9.64 -1.12 23.73
CA THR A 77 -9.37 0.26 24.16
C THR A 77 -8.57 0.35 25.46
N LYS A 78 -8.59 -0.71 26.28
CA LYS A 78 -7.74 -0.83 27.48
C LYS A 78 -6.29 -1.19 27.19
N GLN A 79 -5.97 -1.64 25.98
CA GLN A 79 -4.59 -1.98 25.62
C GLN A 79 -3.74 -0.71 25.43
N ASN A 80 -2.45 -0.81 25.76
CA ASN A 80 -1.53 0.32 25.68
C ASN A 80 -1.35 0.85 24.26
N ILE A 81 -1.51 0.02 23.23
CA ILE A 81 -1.50 0.47 21.82
C ILE A 81 -2.58 1.52 21.59
N SER A 82 -3.80 1.28 22.11
CA SER A 82 -4.90 2.23 21.97
C SER A 82 -4.64 3.53 22.74
N LYS A 83 -4.10 3.43 23.95
CA LYS A 83 -3.80 4.60 24.80
C LYS A 83 -2.65 5.45 24.26
N ASN A 84 -1.70 4.83 23.54
CA ASN A 84 -0.50 5.47 22.98
C ASN A 84 -0.52 5.49 21.45
N TYR A 85 -1.72 5.53 20.85
CA TYR A 85 -1.89 5.36 19.41
C TYR A 85 -1.04 6.30 18.59
N ASP A 86 -1.05 7.60 18.89
CA ASP A 86 -0.26 8.60 18.17
C ASP A 86 1.24 8.30 18.19
N ARG A 87 1.74 7.89 19.35
CA ARG A 87 3.14 7.48 19.48
C ARG A 87 3.44 6.24 18.64
N VAL A 88 2.57 5.22 18.70
CA VAL A 88 2.71 4.00 17.88
C VAL A 88 2.65 4.33 16.39
N ARG A 89 1.70 5.18 15.98
CA ARG A 89 1.55 5.66 14.61
C ARG A 89 2.81 6.35 14.12
N ASN A 90 3.31 7.33 14.88
CA ASN A 90 4.50 8.08 14.50
C ASN A 90 5.74 7.18 14.41
N CYS A 91 5.95 6.27 15.35
CA CYS A 91 7.06 5.32 15.30
C CYS A 91 6.99 4.40 14.09
N ILE A 92 5.79 3.90 13.72
CA ILE A 92 5.63 3.06 12.53
C ILE A 92 5.93 3.87 11.26
N LEU A 93 5.42 5.08 11.15
CA LEU A 93 5.66 5.92 9.98
C LEU A 93 7.13 6.32 9.86
N SER A 94 7.78 6.71 10.98
CA SER A 94 9.21 7.01 10.97
C SER A 94 10.05 5.81 10.54
N PHE A 95 9.69 4.59 10.98
CA PHE A 95 10.38 3.38 10.54
C PHE A 95 10.29 3.19 9.01
N TRP A 96 9.09 3.35 8.44
CA TRP A 96 8.90 3.18 7.00
C TRP A 96 9.54 4.32 6.19
N ASP A 97 9.59 5.53 6.77
CA ASP A 97 10.30 6.66 6.18
C ASP A 97 11.82 6.46 6.15
N GLU A 98 12.41 6.01 7.25
CA GLU A 98 13.84 5.68 7.31
C GLU A 98 14.23 4.58 6.30
N LYS A 99 13.32 3.64 6.02
CA LYS A 99 13.59 2.53 5.09
C LYS A 99 13.35 2.89 3.62
N TYR A 100 12.34 3.69 3.34
CA TYR A 100 11.85 3.89 1.96
C TYR A 100 11.64 5.36 1.58
N GLY A 101 11.81 6.31 2.50
CA GLY A 101 11.61 7.73 2.22
C GLY A 101 10.17 8.07 1.86
N ILE A 102 9.21 7.63 2.69
CA ILE A 102 7.77 7.81 2.39
C ILE A 102 7.26 9.23 2.65
N PHE A 103 8.00 10.05 3.41
CA PHE A 103 7.63 11.44 3.63
C PHE A 103 8.12 12.30 2.47
N GLU A 104 7.18 12.94 1.79
CA GLU A 104 7.51 13.90 0.75
C GLU A 104 8.23 15.13 1.32
N LYS A 105 9.23 15.58 0.55
CA LYS A 105 9.82 16.90 0.73
C LYS A 105 8.94 17.97 0.06
N GLY A 106 7.73 18.19 0.60
CA GLY A 106 6.82 19.15 -0.02
C GLY A 106 5.41 19.15 0.59
N ASN A 107 4.46 19.79 -0.10
CA ASN A 107 3.07 19.92 0.36
C ASN A 107 2.34 18.58 0.39
N MET A 108 2.01 18.12 1.58
CA MET A 108 1.25 16.89 1.79
C MET A 108 -0.17 17.03 1.23
N LYS A 109 -0.53 16.19 0.25
CA LYS A 109 -1.88 16.14 -0.32
C LYS A 109 -2.82 15.29 0.55
N ALA A 110 -4.13 15.53 0.47
CA ALA A 110 -5.12 14.86 1.31
C ALA A 110 -5.07 13.32 1.21
N PHE A 111 -4.77 12.77 0.04
CA PHE A 111 -4.69 11.32 -0.17
C PHE A 111 -3.39 10.70 0.37
N HIS A 112 -2.31 11.47 0.60
CA HIS A 112 -1.13 10.98 1.30
C HIS A 112 -1.47 10.60 2.73
N LYS A 113 -2.33 11.39 3.40
CA LYS A 113 -2.83 11.07 4.72
C LYS A 113 -3.51 9.69 4.76
N ASP A 114 -4.38 9.41 3.79
CA ASP A 114 -5.06 8.12 3.70
C ASP A 114 -4.06 6.96 3.46
N ALA A 115 -2.99 7.21 2.69
CA ALA A 115 -1.94 6.23 2.46
C ALA A 115 -1.10 5.97 3.73
N TYR A 116 -0.71 7.02 4.47
CA TYR A 116 -0.03 6.88 5.76
C TYR A 116 -0.87 6.11 6.78
N ASP A 117 -2.15 6.43 6.89
CA ASP A 117 -3.06 5.73 7.78
C ASP A 117 -3.25 4.26 7.36
N TYR A 118 -3.24 3.98 6.05
CA TYR A 118 -3.26 2.61 5.56
C TYR A 118 -1.97 1.84 5.86
N ILE A 119 -0.79 2.46 5.77
CA ILE A 119 0.49 1.87 6.16
C ILE A 119 0.46 1.45 7.63
N VAL A 120 0.03 2.36 8.52
CA VAL A 120 -0.09 2.06 9.95
C VAL A 120 -1.07 0.92 10.19
N TYR A 121 -2.27 0.98 9.59
CA TYR A 121 -3.27 -0.07 9.67
C TYR A 121 -2.72 -1.43 9.22
N LYS A 122 -2.06 -1.47 8.06
CA LYS A 122 -1.52 -2.72 7.52
C LYS A 122 -0.39 -3.28 8.37
N THR A 123 0.52 -2.44 8.83
CA THR A 123 1.59 -2.84 9.74
C THR A 123 1.00 -3.47 11.00
N LEU A 124 0.08 -2.78 11.69
CA LEU A 124 -0.58 -3.30 12.88
C LEU A 124 -1.37 -4.59 12.62
N LYS A 125 -2.08 -4.66 11.50
CA LYS A 125 -2.81 -5.87 11.10
C LYS A 125 -1.87 -7.07 10.91
N ILE A 126 -0.76 -6.88 10.23
CA ILE A 126 0.23 -7.94 9.99
C ILE A 126 0.82 -8.42 11.32
N VAL A 127 1.32 -7.51 12.14
CA VAL A 127 1.99 -7.88 13.41
C VAL A 127 1.02 -8.51 14.41
N LYS A 128 -0.27 -8.18 14.33
CA LYS A 128 -1.31 -8.81 15.15
C LYS A 128 -1.69 -10.20 14.64
N SER A 129 -1.84 -10.36 13.31
CA SER A 129 -2.46 -11.55 12.72
C SER A 129 -1.47 -12.68 12.46
N TYR A 130 -0.21 -12.38 12.17
CA TYR A 130 0.78 -13.39 11.78
C TYR A 130 1.73 -13.73 12.93
N ARG A 131 1.81 -15.03 13.26
CA ARG A 131 2.63 -15.53 14.36
C ARG A 131 4.10 -15.09 14.29
N LYS A 132 4.67 -15.06 13.08
CA LYS A 132 6.03 -14.59 12.81
C LYS A 132 6.30 -13.19 13.36
N TYR A 133 5.31 -12.28 13.29
CA TYR A 133 5.44 -10.87 13.67
C TYR A 133 4.78 -10.54 15.02
N ARG A 134 4.20 -11.51 15.70
CA ARG A 134 3.55 -11.33 16.99
C ARG A 134 4.47 -10.69 18.07
N PRO A 135 5.78 -10.95 18.09
CA PRO A 135 6.68 -10.27 19.02
C PRO A 135 6.67 -8.75 18.92
N VAL A 136 6.47 -8.20 17.69
CA VAL A 136 6.32 -6.75 17.48
C VAL A 136 5.05 -6.24 18.15
N PHE A 137 3.92 -6.91 17.92
CA PHE A 137 2.63 -6.55 18.51
C PHE A 137 2.70 -6.58 20.04
N ASN A 138 3.29 -7.62 20.61
CA ASN A 138 3.46 -7.75 22.06
C ASN A 138 4.35 -6.64 22.63
N TYR A 139 5.37 -6.22 21.87
CA TYR A 139 6.25 -5.12 22.26
C TYR A 139 5.51 -3.78 22.24
N LEU A 140 4.75 -3.47 21.20
CA LEU A 140 3.91 -2.29 21.09
C LEU A 140 2.81 -2.23 22.16
N SER A 141 2.42 -3.38 22.71
CA SER A 141 1.40 -3.48 23.75
C SER A 141 1.93 -3.17 25.15
N LYS A 142 3.23 -2.97 25.34
CA LYS A 142 3.82 -2.57 26.61
C LYS A 142 3.45 -1.12 26.96
N SER A 143 3.45 -0.79 28.25
CA SER A 143 3.21 0.58 28.72
C SER A 143 4.30 1.54 28.24
N VAL A 144 5.53 1.06 28.16
CA VAL A 144 6.68 1.79 27.66
C VAL A 144 7.39 0.94 26.60
N PHE A 145 7.75 1.55 25.46
CA PHE A 145 8.58 0.96 24.43
C PHE A 145 9.56 2.01 23.88
N PHE A 146 10.72 1.54 23.42
CA PHE A 146 11.78 2.37 22.85
C PHE A 146 11.81 2.22 21.33
N TYR A 147 12.05 3.32 20.62
CA TYR A 147 12.03 3.35 19.17
C TYR A 147 13.09 2.45 18.54
N GLU A 148 14.33 2.51 19.05
CA GLU A 148 15.46 1.72 18.54
C GLU A 148 15.22 0.20 18.63
N GLU A 149 14.52 -0.22 19.66
CA GLU A 149 14.18 -1.64 19.82
C GLU A 149 13.00 -2.04 18.94
N LEU A 150 12.06 -1.12 18.72
CA LEU A 150 10.97 -1.31 17.80
C LEU A 150 11.46 -1.48 16.36
N ILE A 151 12.41 -0.63 15.91
CA ILE A 151 13.05 -0.74 14.59
C ILE A 151 13.61 -2.14 14.39
N LYS A 152 14.42 -2.64 15.32
CA LYS A 152 15.02 -3.99 15.23
C LYS A 152 13.95 -5.09 15.08
N LYS A 153 12.81 -4.91 15.73
CA LYS A 153 11.70 -5.87 15.64
C LYS A 153 10.88 -5.75 14.37
N LEU A 154 10.79 -4.57 13.76
CA LEU A 154 10.11 -4.32 12.49
C LEU A 154 10.98 -4.68 11.28
N GLU A 155 12.29 -4.73 11.42
CA GLU A 155 13.24 -5.00 10.34
C GLU A 155 12.89 -6.25 9.50
N PRO A 156 12.52 -7.40 10.10
CA PRO A 156 12.11 -8.57 9.32
C PRO A 156 10.86 -8.33 8.45
N LEU A 157 10.03 -7.35 8.80
CA LEU A 157 8.84 -7.00 8.03
C LEU A 157 9.20 -6.20 6.78
N ALA A 158 10.21 -5.33 6.87
CA ALA A 158 10.70 -4.54 5.74
C ALA A 158 11.33 -5.41 4.63
N HIS A 159 11.90 -6.56 5.01
CA HIS A 159 12.51 -7.51 4.08
C HIS A 159 11.59 -8.68 3.68
N ASP A 160 10.32 -8.64 4.05
CA ASP A 160 9.36 -9.67 3.65
C ASP A 160 8.58 -9.25 2.40
N PHE A 161 8.93 -9.82 1.25
CA PHE A 161 8.27 -9.59 -0.04
C PHE A 161 7.18 -10.62 -0.36
N SER A 162 6.68 -11.33 0.66
CA SER A 162 5.62 -12.32 0.51
C SER A 162 4.24 -11.67 0.29
N HIS A 163 3.24 -12.51 0.03
CA HIS A 163 1.85 -12.06 -0.07
C HIS A 163 1.33 -11.33 1.18
N ILE A 164 1.95 -11.55 2.35
CA ILE A 164 1.60 -10.93 3.63
C ILE A 164 1.81 -9.42 3.56
N THR A 165 2.95 -8.98 3.03
CA THR A 165 3.39 -7.58 2.97
C THR A 165 3.05 -6.91 1.65
N LYS A 166 2.63 -7.67 0.62
CA LYS A 166 2.40 -7.17 -0.73
C LYS A 166 1.61 -5.85 -0.78
N LYS A 167 0.45 -5.78 -0.09
CA LYS A 167 -0.39 -4.56 -0.10
C LYS A 167 0.23 -3.39 0.69
N LEU A 168 1.05 -3.68 1.69
CA LEU A 168 1.79 -2.68 2.44
C LEU A 168 2.88 -2.07 1.56
N LEU A 169 3.70 -2.91 0.92
CA LEU A 169 4.76 -2.48 0.01
C LEU A 169 4.20 -1.75 -1.23
N GLN A 170 3.06 -2.17 -1.76
CA GLN A 170 2.37 -1.44 -2.83
C GLN A 170 2.00 -0.02 -2.41
N THR A 171 1.56 0.19 -1.14
CA THR A 171 1.23 1.52 -0.64
C THR A 171 2.48 2.35 -0.39
N ILE A 172 3.56 1.73 0.08
CA ILE A 172 4.87 2.39 0.23
C ILE A 172 5.38 2.84 -1.15
N ASN A 173 5.41 1.95 -2.13
CA ASN A 173 5.80 2.29 -3.50
C ASN A 173 4.92 3.40 -4.10
N TYR A 174 3.63 3.38 -3.75
CA TYR A 174 2.72 4.46 -4.13
C TYR A 174 3.19 5.79 -3.57
N LEU A 175 3.68 5.93 -2.35
CA LEU A 175 4.17 7.17 -1.75
C LEU A 175 5.56 7.59 -2.24
N THR A 176 6.40 6.65 -2.63
CA THR A 176 7.79 6.89 -3.04
C THR A 176 7.97 7.13 -4.54
N THR A 177 6.92 6.90 -5.33
CA THR A 177 6.95 7.21 -6.76
C THR A 177 6.33 8.57 -7.00
N ASP A 178 6.97 9.43 -7.80
CA ASP A 178 6.50 10.79 -8.14
C ASP A 178 5.20 10.82 -8.97
N MET A 179 4.48 9.71 -9.01
CA MET A 179 3.21 9.56 -9.73
C MET A 179 2.09 10.51 -9.24
N TYR A 180 2.33 11.27 -8.17
CA TYR A 180 1.36 12.19 -7.54
C TYR A 180 1.53 13.65 -7.85
N THR A 181 2.61 14.02 -8.49
CA THR A 181 2.94 15.42 -8.75
C THR A 181 2.00 16.09 -9.73
N VAL A 182 1.18 15.30 -10.44
CA VAL A 182 0.21 15.82 -11.41
C VAL A 182 -1.17 15.92 -10.76
N GLY A 183 -1.66 17.16 -10.59
CA GLY A 183 -2.87 17.51 -9.85
C GLY A 183 -4.12 16.67 -10.18
N ASP A 184 -5.11 16.74 -9.30
CA ASP A 184 -6.50 16.31 -9.48
C ASP A 184 -6.76 14.83 -9.85
N ASN A 185 -5.99 13.86 -9.31
CA ASN A 185 -6.19 12.43 -9.58
C ASN A 185 -6.04 12.00 -11.05
N ASN A 186 -5.56 12.88 -11.92
CA ASN A 186 -5.21 12.57 -13.30
C ASN A 186 -3.70 12.37 -13.40
N TYR A 187 -3.29 11.19 -13.86
CA TYR A 187 -1.90 10.87 -14.15
C TYR A 187 -1.68 11.01 -15.63
N ASN A 188 -0.96 12.05 -16.04
CA ASN A 188 -0.48 12.16 -17.40
C ASN A 188 0.74 11.23 -17.54
N LEU A 189 0.60 10.17 -18.33
CA LEU A 189 1.63 9.15 -18.52
C LEU A 189 2.85 9.68 -19.29
N GLU A 190 2.71 10.79 -20.01
CA GLU A 190 3.80 11.43 -20.74
C GLU A 190 4.82 12.12 -19.80
N PHE A 191 4.37 12.59 -18.61
CA PHE A 191 5.27 13.16 -17.60
C PHE A 191 6.11 12.12 -16.84
N LEU A 192 5.79 10.84 -16.96
CA LEU A 192 6.58 9.76 -16.34
C LEU A 192 7.77 9.34 -17.18
N GLU A 193 7.99 9.97 -18.32
CA GLU A 193 9.07 9.67 -19.27
C GLU A 193 10.29 10.59 -19.14
N GLN A 194 10.18 11.67 -18.35
CA GLN A 194 11.28 12.60 -18.06
C GLN A 194 12.01 12.21 -16.76
#